data_5107cb1652aa1075bc8bea44118ef551
#
_entry.id   5107cb1652aa1075bc8bea44118ef551
#
_cell.length_a   1.000
_cell.length_b   1.000
_cell.length_c   1.000
_cell.angle_alpha   90.00
_cell.angle_beta   90.00
_cell.angle_gamma   90.00
#
_symmetry.space_group_name_H-M   'P 1'
#
loop_
_entity.id
_entity.type
_entity.pdbx_description
1 polymer ?
#
loop_
_entity_poly.entity_id
_entity_poly.type
_entity_poly.pdbx_seq_one_letter_code
_entity_poly.pdbx_strand_id
1 'polypeptide(L)'
;MQTNSLLKNITYKDNKPNIEPIFETPFSKEIRIIMKKGQEMKEHQTPYPIVVELFEGRVDVGVEGRIYNLEKGDILTLGGTIPHNLVALEDSIVRLTLSKHDKVERVQSVSDISVQCDCGS
;
A
#
# COMPACT_ATOMS: atom_id res chain seq x y z
N MET A 1 -22.10 -0.55 0.55
CA MET A 1 -21.11 0.38 -0.01
C MET A 1 -20.38 1.08 1.14
N GLN A 2 -19.09 1.25 1.00
CA GLN A 2 -18.29 1.98 1.98
C GLN A 2 -17.59 3.14 1.28
N THR A 3 -17.50 4.28 1.94
CA THR A 3 -16.75 5.41 1.42
C THR A 3 -15.86 5.97 2.51
N ASN A 4 -14.78 6.62 2.10
CA ASN A 4 -13.89 7.29 3.05
C ASN A 4 -13.13 8.37 2.27
N SER A 5 -12.23 9.08 2.96
CA SER A 5 -11.47 10.14 2.33
C SER A 5 -10.01 10.04 2.74
N LEU A 6 -9.13 10.30 1.79
CA LEU A 6 -7.69 10.39 2.08
C LEU A 6 -7.32 11.74 2.68
N LEU A 7 -8.21 12.73 2.62
CA LEU A 7 -7.90 14.09 3.03
C LEU A 7 -8.63 14.58 4.27
N LYS A 8 -9.62 13.82 4.75
CA LYS A 8 -10.38 14.26 5.93
C LYS A 8 -9.79 13.70 7.21
N ASN A 9 -9.89 14.48 8.28
CA ASN A 9 -9.47 14.07 9.63
C ASN A 9 -8.02 13.60 9.66
N ILE A 10 -7.14 14.38 9.03
CA ILE A 10 -5.73 14.05 8.98
C ILE A 10 -5.08 14.37 10.32
N THR A 11 -4.45 13.37 10.93
CA THR A 11 -3.74 13.52 12.20
C THR A 11 -2.34 12.95 12.06
N TYR A 12 -1.35 13.79 12.30
CA TYR A 12 0.05 13.38 12.34
C TYR A 12 0.41 12.97 13.77
N LYS A 13 1.21 11.91 13.89
CA LYS A 13 1.79 11.51 15.17
C LYS A 13 3.21 12.01 15.24
N ASP A 14 3.64 12.38 16.47
CA ASP A 14 4.97 12.99 16.60
C ASP A 14 6.12 12.02 16.45
N ASN A 15 5.96 10.76 16.86
CA ASN A 15 7.07 9.82 17.00
C ASN A 15 7.08 8.72 15.94
N LYS A 16 6.03 8.59 15.16
CA LYS A 16 5.90 7.49 14.22
C LYS A 16 4.83 7.78 13.19
N PRO A 17 4.84 7.07 12.06
CA PRO A 17 3.74 7.19 11.10
C PRO A 17 2.41 6.83 11.73
N ASN A 18 1.35 7.50 11.31
CA ASN A 18 -0.01 7.20 11.73
C ASN A 18 -0.64 6.29 10.69
N ILE A 19 -0.86 5.03 11.06
CA ILE A 19 -1.38 4.01 10.15
C ILE A 19 -2.85 3.79 10.49
N GLU A 20 -3.73 4.08 9.54
CA GLU A 20 -5.17 4.04 9.76
C GLU A 20 -5.87 3.19 8.70
N PRO A 21 -6.79 2.32 9.10
CA PRO A 21 -7.60 1.62 8.10
C PRO A 21 -8.58 2.58 7.44
N ILE A 22 -8.74 2.45 6.12
CA ILE A 22 -9.74 3.20 5.37
C ILE A 22 -11.01 2.37 5.31
N PHE A 23 -10.91 1.16 4.77
CA PHE A 23 -11.96 0.15 4.76
C PHE A 23 -11.38 -1.18 4.28
N GLU A 24 -12.20 -2.21 4.35
CA GLU A 24 -11.82 -3.54 3.88
C GLU A 24 -12.80 -4.00 2.81
N THR A 25 -12.27 -4.76 1.85
CA THR A 25 -13.05 -5.47 0.86
C THR A 25 -12.83 -6.97 1.07
N PRO A 26 -13.56 -7.85 0.36
CA PRO A 26 -13.27 -9.28 0.44
C PRO A 26 -11.84 -9.65 0.03
N PHE A 27 -11.16 -8.78 -0.73
CA PHE A 27 -9.86 -9.11 -1.31
C PHE A 27 -8.73 -8.24 -0.82
N SER A 28 -9.02 -7.16 -0.09
CA SER A 28 -7.97 -6.21 0.29
C SER A 28 -8.30 -5.47 1.56
N LYS A 29 -7.24 -4.93 2.17
CA LYS A 29 -7.34 -3.90 3.20
C LYS A 29 -6.77 -2.63 2.61
N GLU A 30 -7.54 -1.54 2.70
CA GLU A 30 -7.08 -0.24 2.24
C GLU A 30 -6.67 0.57 3.45
N ILE A 31 -5.47 1.12 3.40
CA ILE A 31 -4.84 1.78 4.54
C ILE A 31 -4.34 3.15 4.14
N ARG A 32 -4.50 4.12 5.04
CA ARG A 32 -3.89 5.44 4.90
C ARG A 32 -2.74 5.54 5.88
N ILE A 33 -1.57 5.93 5.38
CA ILE A 33 -0.39 6.16 6.21
C ILE A 33 -0.07 7.64 6.15
N ILE A 34 -0.11 8.30 7.31
CA ILE A 34 0.19 9.72 7.42
C ILE A 34 1.57 9.84 8.08
N MET A 35 2.50 10.47 7.38
CA MET A 35 3.88 10.57 7.83
C MET A 35 4.32 12.02 7.88
N LYS A 36 4.95 12.42 8.98
CA LYS A 36 5.66 13.69 9.03
C LYS A 36 7.00 13.55 8.33
N LYS A 37 7.50 14.66 7.81
CA LYS A 37 8.84 14.72 7.25
C LYS A 37 9.83 14.06 8.21
N GLY A 38 10.64 13.13 7.69
CA GLY A 38 11.66 12.45 8.44
C GLY A 38 11.22 11.16 9.11
N GLN A 39 9.92 10.88 9.17
CA GLN A 39 9.46 9.63 9.73
C GLN A 39 9.72 8.48 8.78
N GLU A 40 9.85 7.30 9.34
CA GLU A 40 10.23 6.12 8.60
C GLU A 40 9.38 4.92 9.01
N MET A 41 9.01 4.11 8.02
CA MET A 41 8.54 2.76 8.27
C MET A 41 9.72 1.84 7.98
N LYS A 42 10.22 1.18 9.02
CA LYS A 42 11.41 0.35 8.92
C LYS A 42 11.17 -0.83 8.00
N GLU A 43 12.26 -1.42 7.53
CA GLU A 43 12.18 -2.55 6.61
C GLU A 43 11.28 -3.64 7.14
N HIS A 44 10.35 -4.08 6.32
CA HIS A 44 9.39 -5.14 6.65
C HIS A 44 8.90 -5.78 5.36
N GLN A 45 8.19 -6.87 5.50
CA GLN A 45 7.60 -7.55 4.34
C GLN A 45 6.21 -8.06 4.72
N THR A 46 5.38 -8.26 3.71
CA THR A 46 4.05 -8.81 3.89
C THR A 46 3.94 -10.10 3.10
N PRO A 47 3.06 -11.03 3.48
CA PRO A 47 2.96 -12.31 2.78
C PRO A 47 2.35 -12.20 1.37
N TYR A 48 1.60 -11.13 1.09
CA TYR A 48 0.90 -10.97 -0.19
C TYR A 48 1.31 -9.70 -0.88
N PRO A 49 1.03 -9.58 -2.20
CA PRO A 49 1.36 -8.35 -2.93
C PRO A 49 0.69 -7.12 -2.34
N ILE A 50 1.35 -5.99 -2.51
CA ILE A 50 0.83 -4.70 -2.06
C ILE A 50 0.88 -3.70 -3.21
N VAL A 51 0.06 -2.66 -3.09
CA VAL A 51 0.12 -1.49 -3.97
C VAL A 51 0.32 -0.28 -3.09
N VAL A 52 1.28 0.56 -3.46
CA VAL A 52 1.60 1.79 -2.72
C VAL A 52 1.38 2.96 -3.65
N GLU A 53 0.57 3.92 -3.21
CA GLU A 53 0.32 5.16 -3.96
C GLU A 53 0.71 6.33 -3.09
N LEU A 54 1.53 7.24 -3.63
CA LEU A 54 1.82 8.49 -2.92
C LEU A 54 0.76 9.52 -3.32
N PHE A 55 -0.12 9.81 -2.38
CA PHE A 55 -1.23 10.73 -2.62
C PHE A 55 -0.81 12.17 -2.42
N GLU A 56 0.01 12.46 -1.39
CA GLU A 56 0.54 13.78 -1.12
C GLU A 56 1.96 13.65 -0.58
N GLY A 57 2.82 14.62 -0.88
CA GLY A 57 4.16 14.71 -0.33
C GLY A 57 5.22 14.05 -1.19
N ARG A 58 6.29 13.57 -0.55
CA ARG A 58 7.39 12.87 -1.20
C ARG A 58 7.92 11.81 -0.26
N VAL A 59 8.13 10.61 -0.80
CA VAL A 59 8.54 9.45 -0.01
C VAL A 59 9.60 8.67 -0.78
N ASP A 60 10.66 8.27 -0.09
CA ASP A 60 11.62 7.31 -0.62
C ASP A 60 11.18 5.90 -0.22
N VAL A 61 11.13 5.00 -1.20
CA VAL A 61 10.85 3.59 -0.96
C VAL A 61 12.11 2.81 -1.24
N GLY A 62 12.63 2.12 -0.22
CA GLY A 62 13.79 1.26 -0.36
C GLY A 62 13.37 -0.17 -0.63
N VAL A 63 13.88 -0.75 -1.71
CA VAL A 63 13.59 -2.13 -2.11
C VAL A 63 14.86 -2.75 -2.66
N GLU A 64 15.28 -3.85 -2.05
CA GLU A 64 16.41 -4.64 -2.55
C GLU A 64 17.65 -3.79 -2.83
N GLY A 65 17.97 -2.91 -1.89
CA GLY A 65 19.17 -2.08 -2.00
C GLY A 65 19.04 -0.86 -2.89
N ARG A 66 17.87 -0.63 -3.45
CA ARG A 66 17.61 0.53 -4.30
C ARG A 66 16.58 1.44 -3.65
N ILE A 67 16.69 2.73 -3.98
CA ILE A 67 15.75 3.73 -3.47
C ILE A 67 14.97 4.30 -4.64
N TYR A 68 13.64 4.26 -4.51
CA TYR A 68 12.73 4.82 -5.50
C TYR A 68 12.04 6.03 -4.88
N ASN A 69 12.25 7.20 -5.47
CA ASN A 69 11.65 8.43 -4.97
C ASN A 69 10.26 8.57 -5.58
N LEU A 70 9.24 8.52 -4.73
CA LEU A 70 7.86 8.70 -5.15
C LEU A 70 7.46 10.15 -4.97
N GLU A 71 6.81 10.70 -5.99
CA GLU A 71 6.22 12.03 -5.98
C GLU A 71 4.71 11.89 -6.04
N LYS A 72 4.02 12.97 -5.76
CA LYS A 72 2.56 12.99 -5.75
C LYS A 72 1.99 12.34 -7.02
N GLY A 73 1.15 11.36 -6.84
CA GLY A 73 0.52 10.63 -7.93
C GLY A 73 1.25 9.38 -8.37
N ASP A 74 2.46 9.14 -7.86
CA ASP A 74 3.20 7.93 -8.22
C ASP A 74 2.63 6.72 -7.51
N ILE A 75 2.67 5.58 -8.19
CA ILE A 75 2.13 4.34 -7.68
C ILE A 75 3.08 3.20 -8.03
N LEU A 76 3.25 2.26 -7.10
CA LEU A 76 4.05 1.06 -7.36
C LEU A 76 3.40 -0.15 -6.76
N THR A 77 3.83 -1.32 -7.21
CA THR A 77 3.41 -2.58 -6.63
C THR A 77 4.62 -3.43 -6.31
N LEU A 78 4.52 -4.18 -5.22
CA LEU A 78 5.55 -5.14 -4.82
C LEU A 78 4.90 -6.50 -4.64
N GLY A 79 5.61 -7.54 -5.11
CA GLY A 79 5.19 -8.91 -4.84
C GLY A 79 5.24 -9.21 -3.35
N GLY A 80 4.59 -10.30 -2.96
CA GLY A 80 4.64 -10.73 -1.57
C GLY A 80 6.05 -11.10 -1.15
N THR A 81 6.35 -10.90 0.13
CA THR A 81 7.63 -11.25 0.79
C THR A 81 8.83 -10.44 0.34
N ILE A 82 8.64 -9.34 -0.38
CA ILE A 82 9.76 -8.47 -0.77
C ILE A 82 9.95 -7.42 0.34
N PRO A 83 11.11 -7.42 1.02
CA PRO A 83 11.37 -6.43 2.07
C PRO A 83 11.44 -5.02 1.51
N HIS A 84 10.87 -4.07 2.23
CA HIS A 84 10.85 -2.68 1.81
C HIS A 84 10.73 -1.76 3.00
N ASN A 85 11.14 -0.50 2.81
CA ASN A 85 11.00 0.54 3.81
C ASN A 85 10.54 1.82 3.14
N LEU A 86 10.02 2.75 3.96
CA LEU A 86 9.54 4.04 3.49
C LEU A 86 10.13 5.14 4.36
N VAL A 87 10.58 6.21 3.74
CA VAL A 87 11.07 7.39 4.46
C VAL A 87 10.39 8.62 3.89
N ALA A 88 9.72 9.38 4.74
CA ALA A 88 9.03 10.59 4.29
C ALA A 88 10.03 11.74 4.16
N LEU A 89 10.13 12.32 2.97
CA LEU A 89 10.98 13.48 2.71
C LEU A 89 10.22 14.78 2.98
N GLU A 90 8.91 14.72 2.99
CA GLU A 90 7.99 15.81 3.32
C GLU A 90 6.83 15.20 4.08
N ASP A 91 5.98 16.04 4.66
CA ASP A 91 4.73 15.55 5.23
C ASP A 91 3.96 14.87 4.11
N SER A 92 3.56 13.62 4.35
CA SER A 92 3.08 12.78 3.26
C SER A 92 1.87 11.96 3.64
N ILE A 93 1.05 11.66 2.63
CA ILE A 93 -0.09 10.77 2.77
C ILE A 93 0.08 9.66 1.75
N VAL A 94 0.18 8.43 2.25
CA VAL A 94 0.38 7.24 1.43
C VAL A 94 -0.87 6.38 1.50
N ARG A 95 -1.32 5.90 0.35
CA ARG A 95 -2.39 4.92 0.28
C ARG A 95 -1.78 3.55 0.02
N LEU A 96 -2.12 2.60 0.87
CA LEU A 96 -1.57 1.25 0.79
C LEU A 96 -2.71 0.26 0.62
N THR A 97 -2.60 -0.59 -0.40
CA THR A 97 -3.52 -1.71 -0.58
C THR A 97 -2.79 -2.99 -0.20
N LEU A 98 -3.32 -3.68 0.81
CA LEU A 98 -2.82 -4.99 1.22
C LEU A 98 -3.76 -6.05 0.68
N SER A 99 -3.21 -7.00 -0.08
CA SER A 99 -4.00 -8.14 -0.55
C SER A 99 -4.26 -9.08 0.62
N LYS A 100 -5.46 -9.62 0.69
CA LYS A 100 -5.88 -10.47 1.82
C LYS A 100 -5.73 -11.95 1.56
N HIS A 101 -5.77 -12.37 0.30
CA HIS A 101 -5.82 -13.78 -0.04
C HIS A 101 -4.69 -14.16 -0.97
N ASP A 102 -4.28 -15.42 -0.86
CA ASP A 102 -3.32 -15.99 -1.77
C ASP A 102 -3.92 -15.98 -3.18
N LYS A 103 -3.17 -15.41 -4.10
CA LYS A 103 -3.61 -15.28 -5.45
C LYS A 103 -3.81 -16.60 -6.16
N VAL A 104 -2.99 -17.58 -5.83
CA VAL A 104 -3.06 -18.89 -6.45
C VAL A 104 -4.39 -19.56 -6.12
N GLU A 105 -4.80 -19.53 -4.86
CA GLU A 105 -6.09 -20.06 -4.45
C GLU A 105 -7.22 -19.41 -5.21
N ARG A 106 -7.19 -18.08 -5.30
CA ARG A 106 -8.24 -17.34 -5.97
C ARG A 106 -8.31 -17.63 -7.44
N VAL A 107 -7.15 -17.74 -8.06
CA VAL A 107 -7.08 -18.06 -9.48
C VAL A 107 -7.66 -19.46 -9.73
N GLN A 108 -7.35 -20.40 -8.86
CA GLN A 108 -7.91 -21.73 -8.99
C GLN A 108 -9.42 -21.72 -8.85
N SER A 109 -9.92 -21.00 -7.88
CA SER A 109 -11.35 -20.87 -7.69
C SER A 109 -12.04 -20.24 -8.89
N VAL A 110 -11.43 -19.23 -9.46
CA VAL A 110 -11.99 -18.54 -10.62
C VAL A 110 -11.88 -19.40 -11.87
N SER A 111 -10.77 -20.08 -12.05
CA SER A 111 -10.56 -20.89 -13.25
C SER A 111 -11.54 -22.05 -13.35
N ASP A 112 -12.05 -22.50 -12.22
CA ASP A 112 -13.09 -23.51 -12.23
C ASP A 112 -14.39 -22.98 -12.81
N ILE A 113 -14.51 -21.66 -12.85
CA ILE A 113 -15.71 -21.01 -13.34
C ILE A 113 -15.52 -20.54 -14.77
N SER A 114 -14.30 -20.17 -15.12
CA SER A 114 -14.10 -19.50 -16.38
C SER A 114 -12.78 -19.70 -16.98
N VAL A 115 -12.42 -18.56 -16.77
CA VAL A 115 -11.64 -17.84 -17.01
C VAL A 115 -11.20 -16.88 -17.17
N GLN A 116 -11.25 -16.67 -16.96
CA GLN A 116 -10.87 -15.76 -17.12
C GLN A 116 -10.55 -14.89 -17.21
N CYS A 117 -10.63 -14.91 -17.12
CA CYS A 117 -10.22 -14.11 -17.28
C CYS A 117 -9.81 -13.47 -17.36
N ASP A 118 -9.87 -13.58 -17.20
CA ASP A 118 -9.44 -13.00 -17.37
C ASP A 118 -9.12 -12.32 -17.38
N CYS A 119 -9.24 -12.47 -17.16
CA CYS A 119 -8.96 -11.98 -17.33
C CYS A 119 -8.71 -11.51 -17.29
N GLY A 120 -8.67 -11.56 -17.07
CA GLY A 120 -8.45 -11.28 -17.27
C GLY A 120 -8.38 -10.91 -17.22
N SER A 121 -8.24 -11.01 -17.02
CA SER A 121 -8.24 -10.86 -17.27
C SER A 121 -8.15 -10.72 -17.43
#